data_125a718dd06b69c2e99359ca91529e31
#
_entry.id   125a718dd06b69c2e99359ca91529e31
#
_cell.length_a   1.000
_cell.length_b   1.000
_cell.length_c   1.000
_cell.angle_alpha   90.00
_cell.angle_beta   90.00
_cell.angle_gamma   90.00
#
_symmetry.space_group_name_H-M   'P 1'
#
loop_
_entity.id
_entity.type
_entity.pdbx_description
1 polymer ?
#
loop_
_entity_poly.entity_id
_entity_poly.type
_entity_poly.pdbx_seq_one_letter_code
_entity_poly.pdbx_strand_id
1 'polypeptide(L)'
;MSLDQFVTGWTLARFEGKADPQPRVFEQWIEFSTPFSNLPLVQLGLVGFDIDNRDTARLKVRAERITANGFMLVLETWRHTRVYGAEVSWLAIGT
;
A
#
# COMPACT_ATOMS: atom_id res chain seq x y z
N MET A 1 1.81 -10.35 -23.34
CA MET A 1 2.68 -10.26 -22.17
C MET A 1 2.99 -11.65 -21.66
N SER A 2 4.26 -11.92 -21.41
CA SER A 2 4.69 -13.17 -20.80
C SER A 2 4.71 -12.99 -19.29
N LEU A 3 4.04 -13.89 -18.55
CA LEU A 3 4.02 -13.86 -17.08
C LEU A 3 4.98 -14.91 -16.55
N ASP A 4 6.27 -14.58 -16.61
CA ASP A 4 7.32 -15.50 -16.20
C ASP A 4 7.54 -15.51 -14.69
N GLN A 5 7.06 -14.46 -14.00
CA GLN A 5 7.34 -14.29 -12.59
C GLN A 5 6.25 -13.46 -11.91
N PHE A 6 5.87 -13.89 -10.72
CA PHE A 6 5.06 -13.05 -9.84
C PHE A 6 5.53 -13.20 -8.39
N VAL A 7 5.34 -12.15 -7.62
CA VAL A 7 5.69 -12.09 -6.20
C VAL A 7 4.51 -11.47 -5.46
N THR A 8 4.15 -12.05 -4.32
CA THR A 8 3.04 -11.57 -3.51
C THR A 8 3.47 -11.32 -2.07
N GLY A 9 2.70 -10.52 -1.37
CA GLY A 9 2.92 -10.26 0.04
C GLY A 9 1.78 -9.44 0.65
N TRP A 10 1.94 -9.09 1.90
CA TRP A 10 1.01 -8.20 2.58
C TRP A 10 1.76 -7.37 3.62
N THR A 11 1.17 -6.22 3.96
CA THR A 11 1.75 -5.29 4.93
C THR A 11 0.64 -4.74 5.83
N LEU A 12 0.93 -4.66 7.12
CA LEU A 12 0.06 -4.01 8.08
C LEU A 12 0.58 -2.58 8.31
N ALA A 13 -0.19 -1.60 7.86
CA ALA A 13 0.09 -0.19 8.12
C ALA A 13 -0.53 0.22 9.44
N ARG A 14 0.20 0.98 10.24
CA ARG A 14 -0.28 1.48 11.52
C ARG A 14 -0.30 3.01 11.51
N PHE A 15 -1.37 3.56 12.03
CA PHE A 15 -1.59 4.99 12.17
C PHE A 15 -1.91 5.31 13.62
N GLU A 16 -1.85 6.58 13.98
CA GLU A 16 -2.08 7.03 15.35
C GLU A 16 -3.54 7.28 15.69
N GLY A 17 -4.45 7.16 14.75
CA GLY A 17 -5.87 7.42 14.97
C GLY A 17 -6.19 8.88 15.18
N LYS A 18 -5.38 9.78 14.67
CA LYS A 18 -5.57 11.22 14.81
C LYS A 18 -6.51 11.77 13.77
N ALA A 19 -7.34 12.74 14.18
CA ALA A 19 -8.06 13.59 13.24
C ALA A 19 -7.22 14.84 12.98
N ASP A 20 -6.95 15.12 11.72
CA ASP A 20 -6.15 16.26 11.32
C ASP A 20 -6.61 16.72 9.94
N PRO A 21 -6.81 18.04 9.70
CA PRO A 21 -7.17 18.50 8.37
C PRO A 21 -6.11 18.17 7.33
N GLN A 22 -4.85 18.01 7.74
CA GLN A 22 -3.76 17.69 6.82
C GLN A 22 -3.71 16.19 6.52
N PRO A 23 -3.26 15.81 5.32
CA PRO A 23 -3.07 14.39 5.00
C PRO A 23 -2.05 13.73 5.93
N ARG A 24 -2.32 12.47 6.29
CA ARG A 24 -1.39 11.61 7.01
C ARG A 24 -1.05 10.47 6.09
N VAL A 25 0.25 10.16 5.98
CA VAL A 25 0.77 9.21 5.02
C VAL A 25 1.60 8.15 5.73
N PHE A 26 1.35 6.90 5.40
CA PHE A 26 2.22 5.78 5.75
C PHE A 26 2.95 5.35 4.49
N GLU A 27 4.28 5.23 4.58
CA GLU A 27 5.12 4.80 3.47
C GLU A 27 5.99 3.63 3.91
N GLN A 28 6.07 2.62 3.07
CA GLN A 28 6.96 1.49 3.33
C GLN A 28 7.50 0.96 2.02
N TRP A 29 8.82 0.82 1.95
CA TRP A 29 9.47 0.16 0.82
C TRP A 29 9.25 -1.33 0.91
N ILE A 30 8.78 -1.91 -0.19
CA ILE A 30 8.56 -3.35 -0.34
C ILE A 30 9.64 -3.88 -1.30
N GLU A 31 10.51 -4.74 -0.78
CA GLU A 31 11.54 -5.39 -1.57
C GLU A 31 11.03 -6.71 -2.11
N PHE A 32 11.19 -6.96 -3.40
CA PHE A 32 10.82 -8.26 -3.98
C PHE A 32 11.84 -9.32 -3.57
N SER A 33 11.36 -10.52 -3.26
CA SER A 33 12.25 -11.64 -2.94
C SER A 33 13.13 -12.04 -4.12
N THR A 34 12.61 -11.86 -5.34
CA THR A 34 13.35 -12.10 -6.58
C THR A 34 13.17 -10.90 -7.49
N PRO A 35 14.23 -10.20 -7.87
CA PRO A 35 14.12 -9.05 -8.77
C PRO A 35 13.60 -9.44 -10.15
N PHE A 36 12.88 -8.51 -10.78
CA PHE A 36 12.43 -8.66 -12.15
C PHE A 36 13.52 -8.18 -13.12
N SER A 37 13.48 -8.67 -14.35
CA SER A 37 14.37 -8.19 -15.41
C SER A 37 13.91 -6.84 -15.96
N ASN A 38 12.62 -6.59 -15.91
CA ASN A 38 11.99 -5.35 -16.38
C ASN A 38 11.08 -4.81 -15.31
N LEU A 39 10.55 -3.60 -15.50
CA LEU A 39 9.59 -3.03 -14.56
C LEU A 39 8.34 -3.92 -14.48
N PRO A 40 7.99 -4.38 -13.30
CA PRO A 40 6.77 -5.19 -13.14
C PRO A 40 5.53 -4.33 -13.10
N LEU A 41 4.38 -4.97 -13.27
CA LEU A 41 3.09 -4.41 -12.93
C LEU A 41 2.83 -4.73 -11.47
N VAL A 42 2.45 -3.73 -10.69
CA VAL A 42 2.13 -3.91 -9.27
C VAL A 42 0.65 -3.65 -9.05
N GLN A 43 -0.01 -4.57 -8.39
CA GLN A 43 -1.42 -4.47 -8.07
C GLN A 43 -1.61 -4.57 -6.57
N LEU A 44 -2.40 -3.67 -5.99
CA LEU A 44 -2.64 -3.58 -4.56
C LEU A 44 -4.08 -3.92 -4.23
N GLY A 45 -4.30 -4.45 -3.03
CA GLY A 45 -5.64 -4.70 -2.51
C GLY A 45 -5.71 -4.32 -1.04
N LEU A 46 -6.71 -3.54 -0.68
CA LEU A 46 -7.00 -3.26 0.71
C LEU A 46 -7.82 -4.44 1.26
N VAL A 47 -7.25 -5.21 2.18
CA VAL A 47 -7.88 -6.42 2.71
C VAL A 47 -8.48 -6.24 4.09
N GLY A 48 -8.13 -5.18 4.79
CA GLY A 48 -8.72 -4.87 6.09
C GLY A 48 -8.35 -3.48 6.54
N PHE A 49 -9.17 -2.90 7.39
CA PHE A 49 -8.85 -1.61 7.96
C PHE A 49 -9.55 -1.46 9.32
N ASP A 50 -8.95 -0.62 10.16
CA ASP A 50 -9.48 -0.23 11.45
C ASP A 50 -9.60 1.28 11.47
N ILE A 51 -10.81 1.78 11.25
CA ILE A 51 -11.12 3.21 11.13
C ILE A 51 -12.21 3.55 12.13
N ASP A 52 -12.02 4.66 12.85
CA ASP A 52 -13.03 5.18 13.77
C ASP A 52 -14.28 5.58 12.98
N ASN A 53 -15.45 5.22 13.50
CA ASN A 53 -16.72 5.42 12.80
C ASN A 53 -17.34 6.81 13.02
N ARG A 54 -16.68 7.72 13.75
CA ARG A 54 -17.20 9.06 14.01
C ARG A 54 -17.18 9.97 12.79
N ASP A 55 -16.31 9.67 11.81
CA ASP A 55 -16.15 10.50 10.62
C ASP A 55 -16.21 9.64 9.36
N THR A 56 -16.32 10.31 8.22
CA THR A 56 -16.29 9.62 6.92
C THR A 56 -14.95 8.89 6.77
N ALA A 57 -15.03 7.64 6.33
CA ALA A 57 -13.83 6.85 6.06
C ALA A 57 -13.15 7.33 4.78
N ARG A 58 -11.87 7.67 4.88
CA ARG A 58 -11.05 8.13 3.74
C ARG A 58 -9.72 7.41 3.79
N LEU A 59 -9.44 6.65 2.74
CA LEU A 59 -8.20 5.89 2.68
C LEU A 59 -7.86 5.63 1.22
N LYS A 60 -6.62 5.92 0.84
CA LYS A 60 -6.06 5.62 -0.47
C LYS A 60 -4.87 4.72 -0.33
N VAL A 61 -4.72 3.81 -1.28
CA VAL A 61 -3.56 2.93 -1.37
C VAL A 61 -2.98 3.10 -2.77
N ARG A 62 -1.66 3.30 -2.84
CA ARG A 62 -0.98 3.39 -4.13
C ARG A 62 0.42 2.80 -4.07
N ALA A 63 0.88 2.33 -5.21
CA ALA A 63 2.26 1.90 -5.39
C ALA A 63 3.01 3.02 -6.12
N GLU A 64 4.12 3.46 -5.56
CA GLU A 64 4.95 4.49 -6.14
C GLU A 64 6.38 3.99 -6.30
N ARG A 65 7.17 4.65 -7.12
CA ARG A 65 8.59 4.33 -7.32
C ARG A 65 8.79 2.85 -7.63
N ILE A 66 8.02 2.34 -8.58
CA ILE A 66 8.13 0.93 -8.98
C ILE A 66 9.44 0.72 -9.72
N THR A 67 10.21 -0.26 -9.26
CA THR A 67 11.47 -0.67 -9.87
C THR A 67 11.49 -2.18 -10.06
N ALA A 68 12.53 -2.69 -10.70
CA ALA A 68 12.71 -4.13 -10.84
C ALA A 68 12.94 -4.82 -9.49
N ASN A 69 13.35 -4.08 -8.46
CA ASN A 69 13.69 -4.63 -7.15
C ASN A 69 12.61 -4.48 -6.10
N GLY A 70 11.68 -3.55 -6.29
CA GLY A 70 10.66 -3.28 -5.29
C GLY A 70 9.83 -2.06 -5.62
N PHE A 71 9.01 -1.64 -4.67
CA PHE A 71 8.17 -0.46 -4.84
C PHE A 71 7.90 0.18 -3.48
N MET A 72 7.45 1.43 -3.51
CA MET A 72 7.00 2.13 -2.31
C MET A 72 5.50 1.93 -2.15
N LEU A 73 5.09 1.28 -1.06
CA LEU A 73 3.70 1.17 -0.67
C LEU A 73 3.31 2.44 0.09
N VAL A 74 2.26 3.10 -0.37
CA VAL A 74 1.79 4.35 0.24
C VAL A 74 0.32 4.23 0.58
N LEU A 75 -0.01 4.49 1.85
CA LEU A 75 -1.38 4.65 2.29
C LEU A 75 -1.56 6.07 2.79
N GLU A 76 -2.69 6.65 2.45
CA GLU A 76 -2.98 8.03 2.79
C GLU A 76 -4.41 8.16 3.31
N THR A 77 -4.57 8.88 4.41
CA THR A 77 -5.86 9.34 4.92
C THR A 77 -5.82 10.85 5.08
N TRP A 78 -6.97 11.48 5.11
CA TRP A 78 -7.03 12.93 5.17
C TRP A 78 -8.28 13.41 5.90
N ARG A 79 -8.30 14.70 6.23
CA ARG A 79 -9.34 15.37 7.01
C ARG A 79 -9.46 14.73 8.39
N HIS A 80 -10.65 14.56 8.89
CA HIS A 80 -10.87 14.09 10.26
C HIS A 80 -10.97 12.57 10.39
N THR A 81 -10.73 11.83 9.31
CA THR A 81 -10.73 10.37 9.37
C THR A 81 -9.64 9.88 10.32
N ARG A 82 -10.02 9.02 11.25
CA ARG A 82 -9.09 8.44 12.23
C ARG A 82 -8.84 6.99 11.86
N VAL A 83 -7.65 6.72 11.37
CA VAL A 83 -7.23 5.37 10.97
C VAL A 83 -6.28 4.83 12.03
N TYR A 84 -6.54 3.63 12.52
CA TYR A 84 -5.64 2.94 13.44
C TYR A 84 -4.75 1.95 12.70
N GLY A 85 -5.25 1.32 11.67
CA GLY A 85 -4.47 0.41 10.87
C GLY A 85 -5.17 0.02 9.59
N ALA A 86 -4.40 -0.54 8.67
CA ALA A 86 -4.91 -1.07 7.40
C ALA A 86 -4.01 -2.20 6.93
N GLU A 87 -4.61 -3.24 6.38
CA GLU A 87 -3.88 -4.35 5.79
C GLU A 87 -3.96 -4.26 4.28
N VAL A 88 -2.82 -4.37 3.63
CA VAL A 88 -2.71 -4.27 2.18
C VAL A 88 -2.03 -5.53 1.66
N SER A 89 -2.69 -6.20 0.72
CA SER A 89 -2.05 -7.25 -0.07
C SER A 89 -1.49 -6.65 -1.35
N TRP A 90 -0.51 -7.29 -1.94
CA TRP A 90 0.06 -6.83 -3.19
C TRP A 90 0.53 -7.99 -4.04
N LEU A 91 0.56 -7.75 -5.34
CA LEU A 91 1.01 -8.70 -6.34
C LEU A 91 1.83 -7.93 -7.38
N ALA A 92 3.03 -8.41 -7.66
CA ALA A 92 3.86 -7.89 -8.74
C ALA A 92 4.03 -8.95 -9.80
N ILE A 93 3.81 -8.57 -11.06
CA ILE A 93 3.79 -9.48 -12.20
C ILE A 93 4.72 -8.94 -13.27
N GLY A 94 5.53 -9.79 -13.85
CA GLY A 94 6.42 -9.37 -14.93
C GLY A 94 7.38 -10.46 -15.39
N THR A 95 8.45 -10.01 -16.00
CA THR A 95 9.49 -10.89 -16.54
C THR A 95 10.86 -10.66 -15.91
#